data_f59177214cfd20dbaf45cd385e59ef4c
#
_entry.id   f59177214cfd20dbaf45cd385e59ef4c
#
_cell.length_a   1.000
_cell.length_b   1.000
_cell.length_c   1.000
_cell.angle_alpha   90.00
_cell.angle_beta   90.00
_cell.angle_gamma   90.00
#
_symmetry.space_group_name_H-M   'P 1'
#
loop_
_entity.id
_entity.type
_entity.pdbx_description
1 polymer ?
#
loop_
_entity_poly.entity_id
_entity_poly.type
_entity_poly.pdbx_seq_one_letter_code
_entity_poly.pdbx_strand_id
1 'polypeptide(L)'
;MKPALRSHSAKKLLLALGVSGALHAPAFADDAVSLSLSDSAAMPKTYADQPVWRDMQKFLPPEFQWNDSQLPHEEWWNWHGNRLHLDTYRNPQAKVKVILFHGVGTNGRQMSMILGEQLARRGYETIAVDMPEYGMTEVAKGALIRYDDWVQAGSDLIDAERAKDDRPIVLYGLSAGGMLTYHVAALNGKVKGIVGMTFLDQRNQQVRDETARNLFMSRVGGPMTNLAAHTPLIRSMRIPMTMASKMSALVNDPAALKVWLSDRTSAGNAMTMAFLSSYMTYQPAIEPEDFDVCPVLLTQPATDRWTPLHLSEPFLQRIRKEPVKVVMLDNAGHYPLEQPGLSQMVNAIDAFYREVTGSADGGRTMP
;
A
#
# COMPACT_ATOMS: atom_id res chain seq x y z
N MET A 1 -32.56 -48.59 -41.94
CA MET A 1 -32.48 -49.87 -41.22
C MET A 1 -31.97 -49.59 -39.81
N LYS A 2 -32.86 -49.71 -38.82
CA LYS A 2 -32.49 -49.87 -37.38
C LYS A 2 -32.21 -51.34 -37.12
N PRO A 3 -31.44 -51.71 -36.10
CA PRO A 3 -31.97 -51.97 -34.76
C PRO A 3 -31.05 -51.46 -33.63
N ALA A 4 -31.55 -50.99 -32.54
CA ALA A 4 -32.28 -51.53 -31.36
C ALA A 4 -31.38 -51.96 -30.19
N LEU A 5 -31.54 -51.22 -29.12
CA LEU A 5 -31.51 -51.53 -27.65
C LEU A 5 -30.68 -52.68 -27.08
N ARG A 6 -29.94 -52.39 -26.01
CA ARG A 6 -30.12 -53.12 -24.72
C ARG A 6 -29.65 -52.30 -23.50
N SER A 7 -30.55 -52.17 -22.53
CA SER A 7 -30.38 -51.73 -21.15
C SER A 7 -29.76 -52.83 -20.30
N HIS A 8 -28.96 -52.46 -19.29
CA HIS A 8 -28.77 -53.29 -18.11
C HIS A 8 -28.79 -52.47 -16.83
N SER A 9 -29.82 -52.79 -16.08
CA SER A 9 -30.09 -52.37 -14.70
C SER A 9 -29.29 -53.23 -13.74
N ALA A 10 -28.72 -52.65 -12.68
CA ALA A 10 -28.26 -53.42 -11.51
C ALA A 10 -28.36 -52.59 -10.24
N LYS A 11 -29.39 -52.80 -9.56
CA LYS A 11 -29.66 -53.28 -8.19
C LYS A 11 -28.88 -52.62 -7.05
N LYS A 12 -29.70 -51.98 -6.23
CA LYS A 12 -29.49 -51.53 -4.85
C LYS A 12 -29.15 -52.73 -3.93
N LEU A 13 -28.26 -52.50 -2.95
CA LEU A 13 -28.15 -53.32 -1.74
C LEU A 13 -28.16 -52.40 -0.51
N LEU A 14 -29.29 -52.41 0.20
CA LEU A 14 -29.43 -51.93 1.57
C LEU A 14 -28.95 -53.04 2.53
N LEU A 15 -28.12 -52.71 3.50
CA LEU A 15 -27.95 -53.47 4.72
C LEU A 15 -28.22 -52.61 5.93
N ALA A 16 -29.32 -52.88 6.60
CA ALA A 16 -29.66 -52.33 7.93
C ALA A 16 -29.13 -53.31 9.00
N LEU A 17 -28.47 -52.79 10.00
CA LEU A 17 -28.25 -53.51 11.27
C LEU A 17 -28.56 -52.51 12.41
N GLY A 18 -29.68 -52.77 13.07
CA GLY A 18 -30.06 -52.13 14.30
C GLY A 18 -29.40 -52.80 15.50
N VAL A 19 -29.00 -52.00 16.47
CA VAL A 19 -28.77 -52.46 17.84
C VAL A 19 -29.37 -51.43 18.81
N SER A 20 -30.37 -51.91 19.56
CA SER A 20 -30.94 -51.23 20.74
C SER A 20 -29.98 -51.32 21.90
N GLY A 21 -29.79 -50.22 22.62
CA GLY A 21 -29.06 -50.22 23.90
C GLY A 21 -29.52 -49.06 24.79
N ALA A 22 -29.93 -49.38 25.97
CA ALA A 22 -30.74 -48.65 26.92
C ALA A 22 -30.17 -47.34 27.42
N LEU A 23 -31.11 -46.43 27.79
CA LEU A 23 -30.97 -45.21 28.55
C LEU A 23 -30.31 -45.46 29.93
N HIS A 24 -29.23 -44.70 30.21
CA HIS A 24 -28.83 -44.29 31.54
C HIS A 24 -28.45 -42.82 31.46
N ALA A 25 -29.24 -41.98 32.14
CA ALA A 25 -28.89 -40.60 32.40
C ALA A 25 -27.97 -40.52 33.62
N PRO A 26 -26.89 -39.78 33.59
CA PRO A 26 -26.28 -39.28 34.81
C PRO A 26 -26.54 -37.78 34.97
N ALA A 27 -26.62 -37.42 36.25
CA ALA A 27 -26.92 -36.12 36.83
C ALA A 27 -26.08 -34.96 36.24
N PHE A 28 -26.77 -33.84 36.11
CA PHE A 28 -26.13 -32.55 35.87
C PHE A 28 -25.30 -32.17 37.10
N ALA A 29 -23.98 -32.10 36.96
CA ALA A 29 -23.10 -31.30 37.77
C ALA A 29 -22.93 -29.95 37.07
N ASP A 30 -23.32 -28.88 37.73
CA ASP A 30 -23.01 -27.50 37.37
C ASP A 30 -21.50 -27.26 37.47
N ASP A 31 -20.79 -27.49 36.39
CA ASP A 31 -19.46 -26.93 36.20
C ASP A 31 -19.62 -25.56 35.57
N ALA A 32 -19.64 -24.53 36.40
CA ALA A 32 -19.43 -23.16 36.02
C ALA A 32 -18.05 -23.05 35.35
N VAL A 33 -18.01 -23.11 34.00
CA VAL A 33 -16.84 -22.78 33.20
C VAL A 33 -16.58 -21.29 33.41
N SER A 34 -15.72 -20.99 34.37
CA SER A 34 -15.07 -19.69 34.49
C SER A 34 -14.32 -19.41 33.20
N LEU A 35 -14.93 -18.67 32.26
CA LEU A 35 -14.25 -18.03 31.19
C LEU A 35 -13.28 -17.01 31.77
N SER A 36 -12.04 -17.42 31.99
CA SER A 36 -10.97 -16.50 32.28
C SER A 36 -10.71 -15.69 30.99
N LEU A 37 -11.31 -14.49 30.91
CA LEU A 37 -10.92 -13.45 29.99
C LEU A 37 -9.52 -12.96 30.39
N SER A 38 -8.49 -13.66 29.92
CA SER A 38 -7.12 -13.20 29.93
C SER A 38 -6.44 -13.53 28.58
N ASP A 39 -7.06 -13.14 27.48
CA ASP A 39 -6.28 -12.72 26.33
C ASP A 39 -5.84 -11.28 26.60
N SER A 40 -4.75 -11.13 27.33
CA SER A 40 -3.99 -9.88 27.28
C SER A 40 -3.49 -9.77 25.83
N ALA A 41 -4.22 -9.01 25.02
CA ALA A 41 -3.75 -8.72 23.66
C ALA A 41 -2.32 -8.21 23.79
N ALA A 42 -1.36 -8.96 23.22
CA ALA A 42 0.05 -8.56 23.25
C ALA A 42 0.16 -7.13 22.71
N MET A 43 0.97 -6.30 23.37
CA MET A 43 1.23 -4.93 22.90
C MET A 43 1.68 -5.00 21.44
N PRO A 44 1.14 -4.14 20.53
CA PRO A 44 1.55 -4.15 19.15
C PRO A 44 3.03 -3.80 19.02
N LYS A 45 3.68 -4.39 18.05
CA LYS A 45 5.08 -4.04 17.71
C LYS A 45 5.14 -2.60 17.21
N THR A 46 6.20 -1.89 17.57
CA THR A 46 6.48 -0.52 17.16
C THR A 46 7.76 -0.44 16.36
N TYR A 47 8.06 0.72 15.78
CA TYR A 47 9.36 0.94 15.13
C TYR A 47 10.53 1.02 16.12
N ALA A 48 10.30 1.00 17.43
CA ALA A 48 11.34 0.72 18.42
C ALA A 48 11.82 -0.73 18.33
N ASP A 49 10.94 -1.67 17.95
CA ASP A 49 11.27 -3.09 17.77
C ASP A 49 11.96 -3.37 16.42
N GLN A 50 11.92 -2.38 15.50
CA GLN A 50 12.53 -2.47 14.17
C GLN A 50 13.40 -1.23 13.91
N PRO A 51 14.63 -1.16 14.42
CA PRO A 51 15.42 0.08 14.43
C PRO A 51 16.17 0.37 13.12
N VAL A 52 16.06 -0.45 12.06
CA VAL A 52 16.80 -0.29 10.79
C VAL A 52 16.58 1.08 10.14
N TRP A 53 15.37 1.68 10.31
CA TRP A 53 15.08 3.03 9.84
C TRP A 53 16.04 4.10 10.41
N ARG A 54 16.63 3.88 11.60
CA ARG A 54 17.64 4.78 12.18
C ARG A 54 18.95 4.76 11.38
N ASP A 55 19.29 3.62 10.79
CA ASP A 55 20.44 3.52 9.89
C ASP A 55 20.12 4.14 8.52
N MET A 56 18.87 4.03 8.05
CA MET A 56 18.43 4.68 6.81
C MET A 56 18.53 6.20 6.89
N GLN A 57 18.20 6.82 8.03
CA GLN A 57 18.29 8.26 8.21
C GLN A 57 19.68 8.83 7.93
N LYS A 58 20.75 8.05 8.16
CA LYS A 58 22.14 8.49 7.95
C LYS A 58 22.45 8.83 6.50
N PHE A 59 21.62 8.36 5.57
CA PHE A 59 21.74 8.64 4.13
C PHE A 59 20.87 9.80 3.67
N LEU A 60 19.97 10.30 4.52
CA LEU A 60 19.19 11.51 4.23
C LEU A 60 20.04 12.78 4.43
N PRO A 61 19.73 13.86 3.71
CA PRO A 61 20.30 15.17 4.01
C PRO A 61 20.04 15.57 5.47
N PRO A 62 20.95 16.33 6.13
CA PRO A 62 20.83 16.65 7.54
C PRO A 62 19.48 17.24 7.96
N GLU A 63 18.87 18.06 7.11
CA GLU A 63 17.57 18.70 7.35
C GLU A 63 16.37 17.74 7.34
N PHE A 64 16.57 16.51 6.86
CA PHE A 64 15.61 15.41 6.87
C PHE A 64 15.91 14.35 7.96
N GLN A 65 17.04 14.47 8.65
CA GLN A 65 17.36 13.58 9.75
C GLN A 65 16.63 14.01 11.02
N TRP A 66 16.03 13.06 11.71
CA TRP A 66 15.26 13.31 12.92
C TRP A 66 16.10 13.20 14.18
N ASN A 67 15.80 14.02 15.17
CA ASN A 67 16.07 13.75 16.56
C ASN A 67 14.82 13.13 17.24
N ASP A 68 14.94 12.67 18.48
CA ASP A 68 13.86 11.98 19.17
C ASP A 68 12.59 12.84 19.37
N SER A 69 12.69 14.17 19.36
CA SER A 69 11.53 15.06 19.47
C SER A 69 10.73 15.23 18.17
N GLN A 70 11.26 14.74 17.06
CA GLN A 70 10.68 14.87 15.73
C GLN A 70 10.04 13.56 15.24
N LEU A 71 10.07 12.51 16.06
CA LEU A 71 9.50 11.23 15.70
C LEU A 71 7.98 11.33 15.55
N PRO A 72 7.38 10.64 14.57
CA PRO A 72 5.94 10.54 14.48
C PRO A 72 5.38 9.79 15.68
N HIS A 73 4.13 10.09 16.02
CA HIS A 73 3.37 9.29 16.95
C HIS A 73 2.85 8.03 16.24
N GLU A 74 3.05 6.88 16.85
CA GLU A 74 2.60 5.59 16.32
C GLU A 74 1.19 5.30 16.82
N GLU A 75 0.26 5.08 15.88
CA GLU A 75 -1.14 4.74 16.13
C GLU A 75 -1.50 3.43 15.44
N TRP A 76 -2.56 2.75 15.92
CA TRP A 76 -3.10 1.56 15.27
C TRP A 76 -4.58 1.74 14.97
N TRP A 77 -4.94 1.42 13.74
CA TRP A 77 -6.31 1.47 13.26
C TRP A 77 -6.82 0.06 12.97
N ASN A 78 -7.92 -0.33 13.66
CA ASN A 78 -8.55 -1.63 13.45
C ASN A 78 -9.35 -1.61 12.14
N TRP A 79 -9.01 -2.50 11.22
CA TRP A 79 -9.63 -2.61 9.93
C TRP A 79 -9.81 -4.08 9.53
N HIS A 80 -11.08 -4.55 9.39
CA HIS A 80 -11.45 -5.90 8.96
C HIS A 80 -10.67 -7.03 9.66
N GLY A 81 -10.48 -6.93 10.96
CA GLY A 81 -9.72 -7.90 11.76
C GLY A 81 -8.19 -7.73 11.69
N ASN A 82 -7.70 -6.83 10.86
CA ASN A 82 -6.30 -6.40 10.84
C ASN A 82 -6.10 -5.19 11.75
N ARG A 83 -4.87 -4.95 12.16
CA ARG A 83 -4.47 -3.77 12.92
C ARG A 83 -3.40 -3.01 12.15
N LEU A 84 -3.83 -1.99 11.39
CA LEU A 84 -2.94 -1.18 10.56
C LEU A 84 -2.18 -0.18 11.43
N HIS A 85 -0.87 -0.15 11.24
CA HIS A 85 -0.01 0.81 11.87
C HIS A 85 -0.01 2.13 11.09
N LEU A 86 -0.06 3.24 11.80
CA LEU A 86 -0.03 4.60 11.28
C LEU A 86 1.09 5.39 11.97
N ASP A 87 1.99 5.97 11.19
CA ASP A 87 2.89 7.02 11.65
C ASP A 87 2.19 8.37 11.46
N THR A 88 1.96 9.11 12.53
CA THR A 88 1.15 10.34 12.46
C THR A 88 1.85 11.56 13.06
N TYR A 89 1.63 12.69 12.41
CA TYR A 89 1.87 14.02 12.96
C TYR A 89 0.51 14.71 13.09
N ARG A 90 -0.21 14.42 14.19
CA ARG A 90 -1.54 14.99 14.44
C ARG A 90 -1.44 16.46 14.75
N ASN A 91 -2.25 17.25 14.04
CA ASN A 91 -2.33 18.70 14.21
C ASN A 91 -3.78 19.19 14.05
N PRO A 92 -4.52 19.39 15.16
CA PRO A 92 -5.89 19.87 15.08
C PRO A 92 -6.04 21.26 14.42
N GLN A 93 -4.95 22.05 14.33
CA GLN A 93 -4.95 23.36 13.68
C GLN A 93 -4.63 23.28 12.18
N ALA A 94 -4.22 22.13 11.68
CA ALA A 94 -3.96 21.95 10.26
C ALA A 94 -5.25 22.13 9.46
N LYS A 95 -5.15 22.83 8.34
CA LYS A 95 -6.27 23.03 7.42
C LYS A 95 -6.48 21.84 6.47
N VAL A 96 -5.50 20.97 6.34
CA VAL A 96 -5.45 19.87 5.37
C VAL A 96 -4.85 18.62 6.04
N LYS A 97 -5.44 17.47 5.76
CA LYS A 97 -4.88 16.16 6.10
C LYS A 97 -4.20 15.54 4.88
N VAL A 98 -3.03 14.95 5.07
CA VAL A 98 -2.26 14.25 4.03
C VAL A 98 -2.14 12.78 4.41
N ILE A 99 -2.65 11.89 3.56
CA ILE A 99 -2.43 10.45 3.73
C ILE A 99 -1.31 10.01 2.78
N LEU A 100 -0.33 9.29 3.32
CA LEU A 100 0.89 8.88 2.62
C LEU A 100 0.89 7.36 2.45
N PHE A 101 0.95 6.90 1.20
CA PHE A 101 1.05 5.49 0.83
C PHE A 101 2.45 5.14 0.37
N HIS A 102 2.96 4.05 0.87
CA HIS A 102 4.25 3.51 0.45
C HIS A 102 4.12 2.56 -0.74
N GLY A 103 5.24 2.26 -1.39
CA GLY A 103 5.35 1.23 -2.43
C GLY A 103 5.79 -0.13 -1.89
N VAL A 104 6.00 -1.09 -2.81
CA VAL A 104 6.38 -2.47 -2.45
C VAL A 104 7.83 -2.61 -1.93
N GLY A 105 8.63 -1.55 -1.96
CA GLY A 105 10.00 -1.51 -1.42
C GLY A 105 10.14 -0.66 -0.17
N THR A 106 9.04 -0.10 0.35
CA THR A 106 9.05 0.87 1.44
C THR A 106 7.94 0.58 2.45
N ASN A 107 7.85 1.36 3.51
CA ASN A 107 6.80 1.31 4.53
C ASN A 107 6.40 2.74 4.96
N GLY A 108 5.41 2.89 5.83
CA GLY A 108 4.91 4.18 6.29
C GLY A 108 5.96 5.03 7.00
N ARG A 109 6.83 4.42 7.82
CA ARG A 109 7.94 5.13 8.48
C ARG A 109 8.85 5.82 7.46
N GLN A 110 9.14 5.16 6.35
CA GLN A 110 9.98 5.72 5.29
C GLN A 110 9.27 6.86 4.54
N MET A 111 7.93 6.83 4.44
CA MET A 111 7.16 7.96 3.89
C MET A 111 7.20 9.17 4.83
N SER A 112 7.10 8.93 6.14
CA SER A 112 7.26 9.98 7.15
C SER A 112 8.64 10.63 7.06
N MET A 113 9.71 9.83 6.83
CA MET A 113 11.11 10.32 6.76
C MET A 113 11.35 11.28 5.59
N ILE A 114 10.82 11.00 4.41
CA ILE A 114 11.09 11.83 3.22
C ILE A 114 10.08 12.95 3.00
N LEU A 115 8.86 12.84 3.56
CA LEU A 115 7.80 13.79 3.27
C LEU A 115 6.92 14.13 4.47
N GLY A 116 6.48 13.14 5.26
CA GLY A 116 5.45 13.35 6.29
C GLY A 116 5.85 14.41 7.31
N GLU A 117 7.05 14.33 7.88
CA GLU A 117 7.57 15.28 8.83
C GLU A 117 7.76 16.69 8.22
N GLN A 118 8.25 16.76 6.98
CA GLN A 118 8.47 18.03 6.28
C GLN A 118 7.16 18.78 6.00
N LEU A 119 6.09 18.03 5.68
CA LEU A 119 4.75 18.61 5.53
C LEU A 119 4.16 19.01 6.89
N ALA A 120 4.38 18.22 7.94
CA ALA A 120 3.94 18.55 9.29
C ALA A 120 4.54 19.88 9.77
N ARG A 121 5.83 20.12 9.53
CA ARG A 121 6.47 21.44 9.80
C ARG A 121 5.82 22.58 9.02
N ARG A 122 5.21 22.32 7.89
CA ARG A 122 4.49 23.31 7.07
C ARG A 122 3.02 23.48 7.46
N GLY A 123 2.61 22.83 8.55
CA GLY A 123 1.27 22.98 9.13
C GLY A 123 0.23 21.99 8.63
N TYR A 124 0.61 20.93 7.93
CA TYR A 124 -0.28 19.83 7.58
C TYR A 124 -0.43 18.83 8.74
N GLU A 125 -1.54 18.13 8.80
CA GLU A 125 -1.66 16.88 9.54
C GLU A 125 -1.28 15.73 8.59
N THR A 126 -0.33 14.88 8.98
CA THR A 126 0.14 13.79 8.12
C THR A 126 -0.07 12.42 8.74
N ILE A 127 -0.43 11.46 7.91
CA ILE A 127 -0.76 10.09 8.29
C ILE A 127 -0.10 9.17 7.26
N ALA A 128 1.00 8.53 7.63
CA ALA A 128 1.64 7.52 6.80
C ALA A 128 1.22 6.13 7.26
N VAL A 129 0.60 5.37 6.37
CA VAL A 129 0.06 4.05 6.69
C VAL A 129 1.02 2.95 6.30
N ASP A 130 1.24 1.99 7.19
CA ASP A 130 1.80 0.69 6.84
C ASP A 130 0.69 -0.18 6.25
N MET A 131 0.71 -0.34 4.92
CA MET A 131 -0.28 -1.17 4.22
C MET A 131 -0.18 -2.63 4.68
N PRO A 132 -1.29 -3.39 4.62
CA PRO A 132 -1.29 -4.79 5.05
C PRO A 132 -0.09 -5.60 4.53
N GLU A 133 0.56 -6.36 5.42
CA GLU A 133 1.80 -7.13 5.24
C GLU A 133 3.09 -6.29 5.19
N TYR A 134 3.05 -4.99 5.43
CA TYR A 134 4.22 -4.11 5.51
C TYR A 134 4.35 -3.43 6.88
N GLY A 135 5.53 -2.90 7.16
CA GLY A 135 5.82 -2.14 8.37
C GLY A 135 5.49 -2.91 9.65
N MET A 136 4.79 -2.22 10.54
CA MET A 136 4.33 -2.75 11.84
C MET A 136 2.86 -3.21 11.81
N THR A 137 2.20 -3.17 10.64
CA THR A 137 0.82 -3.65 10.49
C THR A 137 0.70 -5.14 10.79
N GLU A 138 -0.27 -5.47 11.66
CA GLU A 138 -0.60 -6.84 12.02
C GLU A 138 -1.80 -7.32 11.19
N VAL A 139 -1.59 -8.38 10.43
CA VAL A 139 -2.62 -9.02 9.61
C VAL A 139 -3.28 -10.15 10.37
N ALA A 140 -4.59 -10.27 10.27
CA ALA A 140 -5.37 -11.34 10.91
C ALA A 140 -4.83 -12.72 10.50
N LYS A 141 -4.78 -13.64 11.48
CA LYS A 141 -4.26 -15.00 11.24
C LYS A 141 -5.04 -15.70 10.12
N GLY A 142 -4.32 -16.12 9.10
CA GLY A 142 -4.89 -16.82 7.94
C GLY A 142 -5.54 -15.90 6.90
N ALA A 143 -5.54 -14.57 7.08
CA ALA A 143 -5.95 -13.66 6.03
C ALA A 143 -4.99 -13.75 4.84
N LEU A 144 -5.56 -13.68 3.64
CA LEU A 144 -4.82 -13.66 2.39
C LEU A 144 -5.00 -12.29 1.75
N ILE A 145 -4.04 -11.43 2.00
CA ILE A 145 -4.07 -10.04 1.52
C ILE A 145 -3.89 -10.00 -0.01
N ARG A 146 -4.72 -9.18 -0.65
CA ARG A 146 -4.70 -8.85 -2.07
C ARG A 146 -4.46 -7.36 -2.27
N TYR A 147 -4.15 -6.93 -3.48
CA TYR A 147 -4.02 -5.50 -3.78
C TYR A 147 -5.36 -4.75 -3.64
N ASP A 148 -6.46 -5.44 -3.92
CA ASP A 148 -7.82 -4.93 -3.67
C ASP A 148 -8.00 -4.49 -2.20
N ASP A 149 -7.41 -5.23 -1.25
CA ASP A 149 -7.45 -4.88 0.18
C ASP A 149 -6.66 -3.60 0.47
N TRP A 150 -5.57 -3.35 -0.26
CA TRP A 150 -4.84 -2.08 -0.14
C TRP A 150 -5.69 -0.90 -0.61
N VAL A 151 -6.36 -1.04 -1.75
CA VAL A 151 -7.24 0.01 -2.28
C VAL A 151 -8.42 0.27 -1.32
N GLN A 152 -9.03 -0.80 -0.81
CA GLN A 152 -10.14 -0.68 0.14
C GLN A 152 -9.68 -0.06 1.47
N ALA A 153 -8.53 -0.50 2.02
CA ALA A 153 -7.98 0.07 3.25
C ALA A 153 -7.68 1.56 3.10
N GLY A 154 -7.13 1.99 1.95
CA GLY A 154 -6.91 3.41 1.67
C GLY A 154 -8.21 4.21 1.61
N SER A 155 -9.24 3.67 0.96
CA SER A 155 -10.57 4.28 0.88
C SER A 155 -11.24 4.39 2.25
N ASP A 156 -11.22 3.31 3.03
CA ASP A 156 -11.84 3.27 4.36
C ASP A 156 -11.09 4.18 5.35
N LEU A 157 -9.76 4.32 5.21
CA LEU A 157 -8.98 5.25 6.02
C LEU A 157 -9.38 6.71 5.74
N ILE A 158 -9.63 7.07 4.47
CA ILE A 158 -10.15 8.39 4.11
C ILE A 158 -11.49 8.62 4.81
N ASP A 159 -12.40 7.65 4.77
CA ASP A 159 -13.71 7.78 5.39
C ASP A 159 -13.61 7.84 6.92
N ALA A 160 -12.72 7.06 7.54
CA ALA A 160 -12.45 7.12 8.97
C ALA A 160 -11.86 8.49 9.41
N GLU A 161 -10.97 9.08 8.61
CA GLU A 161 -10.42 10.40 8.89
C GLU A 161 -11.43 11.53 8.63
N ARG A 162 -12.31 11.39 7.64
CA ARG A 162 -13.42 12.32 7.40
C ARG A 162 -14.49 12.26 8.49
N ALA A 163 -14.70 11.11 9.10
CA ALA A 163 -15.62 10.97 10.22
C ALA A 163 -15.17 11.75 11.49
N LYS A 164 -13.88 12.10 11.58
CA LYS A 164 -13.34 12.90 12.69
C LYS A 164 -13.61 14.40 12.51
N ASP A 165 -13.52 14.90 11.26
CA ASP A 165 -13.75 16.29 10.89
C ASP A 165 -13.82 16.46 9.36
N ASP A 166 -14.30 17.62 8.89
CA ASP A 166 -14.55 17.95 7.47
C ASP A 166 -13.33 18.51 6.72
N ARG A 167 -12.14 18.48 7.30
CA ARG A 167 -10.93 18.99 6.63
C ARG A 167 -10.65 18.26 5.33
N PRO A 168 -10.24 18.96 4.27
CA PRO A 168 -9.88 18.34 3.01
C PRO A 168 -8.73 17.34 3.20
N ILE A 169 -8.83 16.23 2.47
CA ILE A 169 -7.80 15.18 2.42
C ILE A 169 -7.15 15.21 1.04
N VAL A 170 -5.83 15.11 1.02
CA VAL A 170 -5.00 14.92 -0.17
C VAL A 170 -4.13 13.67 0.01
N LEU A 171 -3.70 13.06 -1.09
CA LEU A 171 -2.94 11.81 -1.05
C LEU A 171 -1.55 11.99 -1.65
N TYR A 172 -0.59 11.27 -1.11
CA TYR A 172 0.73 11.07 -1.71
C TYR A 172 1.03 9.57 -1.79
N GLY A 173 1.72 9.15 -2.84
CA GLY A 173 2.18 7.77 -2.97
C GLY A 173 3.51 7.63 -3.70
N LEU A 174 4.38 6.78 -3.16
CA LEU A 174 5.66 6.44 -3.76
C LEU A 174 5.56 5.11 -4.52
N SER A 175 6.07 5.04 -5.75
CA SER A 175 6.14 3.79 -6.53
C SER A 175 4.74 3.15 -6.70
N ALA A 176 4.55 1.89 -6.32
CA ALA A 176 3.22 1.26 -6.29
C ALA A 176 2.19 2.09 -5.50
N GLY A 177 2.64 2.83 -4.48
CA GLY A 177 1.81 3.79 -3.73
C GLY A 177 1.29 4.94 -4.58
N GLY A 178 2.04 5.36 -5.61
CA GLY A 178 1.59 6.41 -6.54
C GLY A 178 0.35 5.95 -7.32
N MET A 179 0.38 4.78 -7.93
CA MET A 179 -0.81 4.21 -8.57
C MET A 179 -1.91 3.89 -7.54
N LEU A 180 -1.54 3.51 -6.31
CA LEU A 180 -2.51 3.30 -5.24
C LEU A 180 -3.30 4.58 -4.92
N THR A 181 -2.67 5.77 -4.93
CA THR A 181 -3.40 7.03 -4.73
C THR A 181 -4.52 7.22 -5.76
N TYR A 182 -4.22 6.88 -7.02
CA TYR A 182 -5.22 6.94 -8.10
C TYR A 182 -6.36 5.95 -7.87
N HIS A 183 -6.04 4.69 -7.57
CA HIS A 183 -7.05 3.65 -7.36
C HIS A 183 -7.93 3.98 -6.15
N VAL A 184 -7.34 4.47 -5.06
CA VAL A 184 -8.06 4.90 -3.85
C VAL A 184 -8.94 6.12 -4.16
N ALA A 185 -8.41 7.12 -4.88
CA ALA A 185 -9.20 8.30 -5.26
C ALA A 185 -10.38 7.93 -6.17
N ALA A 186 -10.15 7.06 -7.16
CA ALA A 186 -11.19 6.58 -8.06
C ALA A 186 -12.29 5.78 -7.33
N LEU A 187 -11.94 5.03 -6.28
CA LEU A 187 -12.90 4.29 -5.48
C LEU A 187 -13.67 5.19 -4.50
N ASN A 188 -12.96 6.11 -3.83
CA ASN A 188 -13.51 6.90 -2.72
C ASN A 188 -14.23 8.18 -3.18
N GLY A 189 -13.68 8.89 -4.16
CA GLY A 189 -14.26 10.13 -4.72
C GLY A 189 -14.23 11.38 -3.81
N LYS A 190 -13.59 11.33 -2.62
CA LYS A 190 -13.70 12.40 -1.59
C LYS A 190 -12.39 13.13 -1.31
N VAL A 191 -11.37 12.97 -2.15
CA VAL A 191 -10.07 13.63 -1.99
C VAL A 191 -9.95 14.88 -2.89
N LYS A 192 -9.08 15.81 -2.54
CA LYS A 192 -8.92 17.09 -3.23
C LYS A 192 -7.73 17.12 -4.19
N GLY A 193 -6.85 16.16 -4.14
CA GLY A 193 -5.69 16.04 -5.04
C GLY A 193 -4.89 14.79 -4.72
N ILE A 194 -4.24 14.24 -5.73
CA ILE A 194 -3.34 13.10 -5.58
C ILE A 194 -1.96 13.43 -6.14
N VAL A 195 -0.95 12.94 -5.45
CA VAL A 195 0.44 13.02 -5.88
C VAL A 195 1.03 11.61 -5.96
N GLY A 196 1.65 11.29 -7.09
CA GLY A 196 2.43 10.08 -7.23
C GLY A 196 3.87 10.39 -7.61
N MET A 197 4.82 9.57 -7.15
CA MET A 197 6.15 9.55 -7.74
C MET A 197 6.21 8.69 -9.01
N THR A 198 5.19 7.87 -9.21
CA THR A 198 4.95 7.13 -10.45
C THR A 198 3.46 6.84 -10.60
N PHE A 199 2.99 6.61 -11.83
CA PHE A 199 1.66 6.11 -12.13
C PHE A 199 1.79 4.91 -13.09
N LEU A 200 2.07 3.74 -12.53
CA LEU A 200 2.41 2.53 -13.26
C LEU A 200 1.19 1.62 -13.43
N ASP A 201 0.56 1.66 -14.59
CA ASP A 201 -0.49 0.70 -14.91
C ASP A 201 0.12 -0.69 -15.19
N GLN A 202 0.03 -1.58 -14.21
CA GLN A 202 0.57 -2.94 -14.31
C GLN A 202 -0.16 -3.82 -15.34
N ARG A 203 -1.28 -3.36 -15.89
CA ARG A 203 -1.95 -4.00 -17.04
C ARG A 203 -1.14 -3.81 -18.34
N ASN A 204 -0.30 -2.75 -18.40
CA ASN A 204 0.59 -2.50 -19.53
C ASN A 204 1.80 -3.44 -19.50
N GLN A 205 2.04 -4.16 -20.62
CA GLN A 205 3.15 -5.12 -20.71
C GLN A 205 4.52 -4.45 -20.62
N GLN A 206 4.70 -3.24 -21.19
CA GLN A 206 5.96 -2.51 -21.10
C GLN A 206 6.29 -2.15 -19.65
N VAL A 207 5.29 -1.68 -18.89
CA VAL A 207 5.44 -1.39 -17.44
C VAL A 207 5.92 -2.65 -16.72
N ARG A 208 5.29 -3.80 -16.95
CA ARG A 208 5.73 -5.06 -16.34
C ARG A 208 7.15 -5.45 -16.75
N ASP A 209 7.49 -5.34 -18.04
CA ASP A 209 8.80 -5.73 -18.55
C ASP A 209 9.94 -4.90 -17.95
N GLU A 210 9.71 -3.60 -17.73
CA GLU A 210 10.73 -2.68 -17.21
C GLU A 210 10.80 -2.61 -15.69
N THR A 211 9.70 -2.94 -14.97
CA THR A 211 9.66 -2.90 -13.51
C THR A 211 9.96 -4.23 -12.83
N ALA A 212 9.74 -5.35 -13.51
CA ALA A 212 10.14 -6.67 -13.03
C ALA A 212 11.67 -6.80 -12.94
N ARG A 213 12.17 -7.73 -12.15
CA ARG A 213 13.60 -8.01 -12.04
C ARG A 213 14.27 -8.29 -13.40
N ASN A 214 13.56 -8.99 -14.27
CA ASN A 214 13.98 -9.28 -15.65
C ASN A 214 12.77 -9.72 -16.49
N LEU A 215 12.97 -9.82 -17.82
CA LEU A 215 11.91 -10.20 -18.76
C LEU A 215 11.32 -11.60 -18.51
N PHE A 216 12.10 -12.54 -17.97
CA PHE A 216 11.57 -13.85 -17.62
C PHE A 216 10.53 -13.73 -16.50
N MET A 217 10.82 -12.96 -15.45
CA MET A 217 9.85 -12.73 -14.35
C MET A 217 8.60 -11.99 -14.85
N SER A 218 8.74 -11.05 -15.80
CA SER A 218 7.58 -10.37 -16.37
C SER A 218 6.71 -11.30 -17.22
N ARG A 219 7.32 -12.01 -18.18
CA ARG A 219 6.59 -12.72 -19.25
C ARG A 219 6.23 -14.16 -18.93
N VAL A 220 6.95 -14.79 -18.02
CA VAL A 220 6.71 -16.17 -17.57
C VAL A 220 6.26 -16.19 -16.11
N GLY A 221 7.01 -15.53 -15.23
CA GLY A 221 6.69 -15.47 -13.80
C GLY A 221 5.32 -14.83 -13.53
N GLY A 222 4.99 -13.72 -14.21
CA GLY A 222 3.71 -13.03 -14.06
C GLY A 222 2.49 -13.91 -14.41
N PRO A 223 2.40 -14.49 -15.60
CA PRO A 223 1.33 -15.43 -15.96
C PRO A 223 1.27 -16.66 -15.04
N MET A 224 2.43 -17.22 -14.64
CA MET A 224 2.48 -18.31 -13.67
C MET A 224 1.97 -17.90 -12.29
N THR A 225 2.30 -16.68 -11.84
CA THR A 225 1.78 -16.13 -10.57
C THR A 225 0.26 -16.01 -10.62
N ASN A 226 -0.31 -15.58 -11.74
CA ASN A 226 -1.75 -15.51 -11.91
C ASN A 226 -2.41 -16.91 -11.85
N LEU A 227 -1.86 -17.91 -12.52
CA LEU A 227 -2.33 -19.30 -12.44
C LEU A 227 -2.22 -19.83 -11.01
N ALA A 228 -1.07 -19.62 -10.36
CA ALA A 228 -0.81 -20.05 -8.99
C ALA A 228 -1.76 -19.39 -7.98
N ALA A 229 -2.10 -18.11 -8.17
CA ALA A 229 -3.01 -17.37 -7.29
C ALA A 229 -4.43 -17.98 -7.24
N HIS A 230 -4.84 -18.67 -8.31
CA HIS A 230 -6.12 -19.39 -8.37
C HIS A 230 -6.04 -20.82 -7.81
N THR A 231 -4.84 -21.29 -7.43
CA THR A 231 -4.63 -22.62 -6.87
C THR A 231 -4.57 -22.54 -5.34
N PRO A 232 -5.53 -23.14 -4.59
CA PRO A 232 -5.66 -22.95 -3.15
C PRO A 232 -4.40 -23.22 -2.33
N LEU A 233 -3.57 -24.20 -2.76
CA LEU A 233 -2.35 -24.59 -2.03
C LEU A 233 -1.16 -23.65 -2.26
N ILE A 234 -1.11 -22.94 -3.38
CA ILE A 234 0.04 -22.09 -3.74
C ILE A 234 -0.23 -20.60 -3.70
N ARG A 235 -1.48 -20.17 -3.66
CA ARG A 235 -1.83 -18.73 -3.61
C ARG A 235 -1.22 -17.98 -2.41
N SER A 236 -0.98 -18.68 -1.30
CA SER A 236 -0.35 -18.15 -0.09
C SER A 236 1.19 -18.24 -0.09
N MET A 237 1.79 -18.88 -1.11
CA MET A 237 3.26 -18.89 -1.23
C MET A 237 3.79 -17.48 -1.40
N ARG A 238 4.87 -17.18 -0.68
CA ARG A 238 5.49 -15.84 -0.66
C ARG A 238 6.72 -15.82 -1.56
N ILE A 239 6.81 -14.77 -2.39
CA ILE A 239 7.97 -14.50 -3.25
C ILE A 239 8.68 -13.26 -2.70
N PRO A 240 10.00 -13.35 -2.44
CA PRO A 240 10.80 -12.18 -2.08
C PRO A 240 10.68 -11.08 -3.15
N MET A 241 10.43 -9.85 -2.72
CA MET A 241 10.28 -8.72 -3.65
C MET A 241 11.57 -8.46 -4.44
N THR A 242 12.72 -8.79 -3.88
CA THR A 242 14.02 -8.78 -4.59
C THR A 242 14.10 -9.76 -5.76
N MET A 243 13.26 -10.78 -5.81
CA MET A 243 13.12 -11.70 -6.94
C MET A 243 12.06 -11.26 -7.93
N ALA A 244 10.96 -10.68 -7.44
CA ALA A 244 9.82 -10.27 -8.28
C ALA A 244 10.09 -8.97 -9.04
N SER A 245 10.78 -8.02 -8.41
CA SER A 245 10.92 -6.64 -8.88
C SER A 245 12.38 -6.17 -8.90
N LYS A 246 12.62 -4.99 -9.50
CA LYS A 246 13.94 -4.38 -9.68
C LYS A 246 14.41 -3.66 -8.39
N MET A 247 14.31 -4.32 -7.21
CA MET A 247 14.68 -3.73 -5.92
C MET A 247 16.11 -3.17 -5.87
N SER A 248 17.01 -3.65 -6.72
CA SER A 248 18.38 -3.12 -6.84
C SER A 248 18.45 -1.66 -7.32
N ALA A 249 17.34 -1.11 -7.79
CA ALA A 249 17.22 0.28 -8.23
C ALA A 249 16.41 1.16 -7.28
N LEU A 250 16.08 0.66 -6.07
CA LEU A 250 15.26 1.38 -5.08
C LEU A 250 15.94 2.68 -4.60
N VAL A 251 17.24 2.65 -4.34
CA VAL A 251 18.05 3.82 -4.03
C VAL A 251 19.32 3.80 -4.89
N ASN A 252 19.88 4.98 -5.17
CA ASN A 252 21.04 5.09 -6.05
C ASN A 252 22.37 4.79 -5.36
N ASP A 253 22.47 5.07 -4.05
CA ASP A 253 23.65 4.79 -3.23
C ASP A 253 23.71 3.28 -2.88
N PRO A 254 24.81 2.57 -3.23
CA PRO A 254 24.94 1.13 -2.94
C PRO A 254 25.02 0.80 -1.44
N ALA A 255 25.56 1.71 -0.61
CA ALA A 255 25.64 1.51 0.84
C ALA A 255 24.25 1.66 1.47
N ALA A 256 23.50 2.67 1.04
CA ALA A 256 22.09 2.83 1.39
C ALA A 256 21.28 1.61 0.96
N LEU A 257 21.41 1.15 -0.30
CA LEU A 257 20.69 0.00 -0.81
C LEU A 257 20.83 -1.25 0.07
N LYS A 258 22.05 -1.50 0.58
CA LYS A 258 22.31 -2.61 1.50
C LYS A 258 21.46 -2.51 2.78
N VAL A 259 21.32 -1.30 3.33
CA VAL A 259 20.49 -1.05 4.52
C VAL A 259 19.02 -1.26 4.21
N TRP A 260 18.50 -0.69 3.09
CA TRP A 260 17.10 -0.89 2.67
C TRP A 260 16.75 -2.36 2.47
N LEU A 261 17.62 -3.13 1.79
CA LEU A 261 17.38 -4.56 1.53
C LEU A 261 17.45 -5.43 2.81
N SER A 262 18.05 -4.94 3.88
CA SER A 262 18.07 -5.65 5.17
C SER A 262 16.75 -5.53 5.94
N ASP A 263 15.95 -4.52 5.63
CA ASP A 263 14.64 -4.29 6.26
C ASP A 263 13.58 -5.25 5.70
N ARG A 264 13.21 -6.24 6.49
CA ARG A 264 12.19 -7.23 6.14
C ARG A 264 10.75 -6.71 6.24
N THR A 265 10.56 -5.51 6.76
CA THR A 265 9.26 -4.83 6.82
C THR A 265 9.00 -3.95 5.59
N SER A 266 10.00 -3.83 4.70
CA SER A 266 9.94 -3.04 3.47
C SER A 266 10.65 -3.74 2.30
N ALA A 267 11.82 -3.27 1.86
CA ALA A 267 12.51 -3.77 0.66
C ALA A 267 12.95 -5.25 0.74
N GLY A 268 13.24 -5.75 1.92
CA GLY A 268 13.55 -7.17 2.18
C GLY A 268 12.32 -8.07 2.36
N ASN A 269 11.12 -7.56 2.17
CA ASN A 269 9.87 -8.29 2.35
C ASN A 269 9.60 -9.31 1.22
N ALA A 270 8.62 -10.18 1.46
CA ALA A 270 8.09 -11.12 0.48
C ALA A 270 6.57 -11.01 0.44
N MET A 271 5.98 -11.05 -0.76
CA MET A 271 4.54 -10.95 -0.96
C MET A 271 3.96 -12.26 -1.47
N THR A 272 2.67 -12.49 -1.19
CA THR A 272 1.99 -13.71 -1.64
C THR A 272 1.74 -13.70 -3.14
N MET A 273 1.61 -14.88 -3.74
CA MET A 273 1.19 -15.03 -5.13
C MET A 273 -0.16 -14.34 -5.38
N ALA A 274 -1.08 -14.43 -4.41
CA ALA A 274 -2.39 -13.78 -4.51
C ALA A 274 -2.27 -12.25 -4.59
N PHE A 275 -1.41 -11.64 -3.75
CA PHE A 275 -1.17 -10.19 -3.82
C PHE A 275 -0.57 -9.78 -5.16
N LEU A 276 0.52 -10.45 -5.57
CA LEU A 276 1.21 -10.12 -6.82
C LEU A 276 0.28 -10.26 -8.04
N SER A 277 -0.54 -11.32 -8.07
CA SER A 277 -1.52 -11.50 -9.14
C SER A 277 -2.55 -10.38 -9.17
N SER A 278 -3.18 -10.07 -8.02
CA SER A 278 -4.19 -9.01 -7.96
C SER A 278 -3.61 -7.62 -8.27
N TYR A 279 -2.37 -7.34 -7.87
CA TYR A 279 -1.67 -6.10 -8.21
C TYR A 279 -1.46 -5.95 -9.74
N MET A 280 -1.05 -7.03 -10.42
CA MET A 280 -0.81 -7.01 -11.87
C MET A 280 -2.11 -6.93 -12.71
N THR A 281 -3.24 -7.30 -12.13
CA THR A 281 -4.52 -7.42 -12.87
C THR A 281 -5.61 -6.50 -12.33
N TYR A 282 -5.30 -5.63 -11.38
CA TYR A 282 -6.28 -4.73 -10.77
C TYR A 282 -6.95 -3.85 -11.82
N GLN A 283 -8.26 -3.74 -11.72
CA GLN A 283 -9.07 -2.84 -12.55
C GLN A 283 -9.51 -1.65 -11.70
N PRO A 284 -9.19 -0.41 -12.10
CA PRO A 284 -9.60 0.77 -11.36
C PRO A 284 -11.14 0.94 -11.38
N ALA A 285 -11.68 1.56 -10.34
CA ALA A 285 -13.11 1.88 -10.28
C ALA A 285 -13.54 2.90 -11.35
N ILE A 286 -12.62 3.76 -11.77
CA ILE A 286 -12.78 4.72 -12.87
C ILE A 286 -11.56 4.59 -13.78
N GLU A 287 -11.76 4.35 -15.08
CA GLU A 287 -10.65 4.35 -16.05
C GLU A 287 -10.11 5.78 -16.24
N PRO A 288 -8.83 5.97 -16.59
CA PRO A 288 -8.22 7.30 -16.63
C PRO A 288 -8.89 8.28 -17.59
N GLU A 289 -9.51 7.83 -18.67
CA GLU A 289 -10.29 8.69 -19.58
C GLU A 289 -11.50 9.33 -18.91
N ASP A 290 -12.05 8.65 -17.91
CA ASP A 290 -13.25 9.06 -17.20
C ASP A 290 -12.97 9.65 -15.81
N PHE A 291 -11.71 9.70 -15.39
CA PHE A 291 -11.32 10.20 -14.09
C PHE A 291 -11.58 11.72 -13.96
N ASP A 292 -12.54 12.07 -13.09
CA ASP A 292 -13.03 13.42 -12.83
C ASP A 292 -13.07 13.74 -11.31
N VAL A 293 -12.23 13.06 -10.53
CA VAL A 293 -12.25 13.14 -9.05
C VAL A 293 -11.47 14.34 -8.53
N CYS A 294 -10.23 14.51 -9.00
CA CYS A 294 -9.34 15.56 -8.50
C CYS A 294 -8.09 15.74 -9.39
N PRO A 295 -7.43 16.91 -9.32
CA PRO A 295 -6.14 17.15 -9.97
C PRO A 295 -5.05 16.15 -9.56
N VAL A 296 -4.11 15.90 -10.48
CA VAL A 296 -3.02 14.92 -10.36
C VAL A 296 -1.67 15.60 -10.50
N LEU A 297 -0.72 15.29 -9.60
CA LEU A 297 0.68 15.68 -9.72
C LEU A 297 1.57 14.44 -9.82
N LEU A 298 2.44 14.37 -10.81
CA LEU A 298 3.58 13.47 -10.85
C LEU A 298 4.83 14.24 -10.39
N THR A 299 5.51 13.72 -9.37
CA THR A 299 6.86 14.16 -8.97
C THR A 299 7.87 13.12 -9.43
N GLN A 300 8.47 13.32 -10.62
CA GLN A 300 9.31 12.33 -11.28
C GLN A 300 10.78 12.51 -10.92
N PRO A 301 11.44 11.55 -10.26
CA PRO A 301 12.88 11.60 -10.05
C PRO A 301 13.66 11.52 -11.36
N ALA A 302 14.59 12.45 -11.58
CA ALA A 302 15.33 12.55 -12.84
C ALA A 302 16.34 11.41 -13.06
N THR A 303 16.84 10.80 -11.97
CA THR A 303 17.79 9.68 -12.03
C THR A 303 17.17 8.35 -11.55
N ASP A 304 15.85 8.22 -11.69
CA ASP A 304 15.13 6.99 -11.37
C ASP A 304 15.50 5.87 -12.36
N ARG A 305 16.21 4.87 -11.86
CA ARG A 305 16.66 3.71 -12.66
C ARG A 305 15.64 2.58 -12.70
N TRP A 306 14.53 2.72 -11.96
CA TRP A 306 13.48 1.70 -11.89
C TRP A 306 12.25 2.07 -12.68
N THR A 307 11.77 3.29 -12.50
CA THR A 307 10.50 3.75 -13.06
C THR A 307 10.65 5.11 -13.75
N PRO A 308 11.40 5.18 -14.86
CA PRO A 308 11.59 6.43 -15.62
C PRO A 308 10.25 6.96 -16.15
N LEU A 309 10.21 8.25 -16.46
CA LEU A 309 9.00 9.01 -16.80
C LEU A 309 8.14 8.34 -17.88
N HIS A 310 8.74 7.76 -18.91
CA HIS A 310 8.02 7.12 -20.02
C HIS A 310 7.12 5.95 -19.62
N LEU A 311 7.25 5.44 -18.38
CA LEU A 311 6.36 4.39 -17.85
C LEU A 311 5.09 4.96 -17.23
N SER A 312 5.11 6.21 -16.75
CA SER A 312 3.94 6.90 -16.19
C SER A 312 3.15 7.66 -17.26
N GLU A 313 3.82 8.19 -18.29
CA GLU A 313 3.22 9.01 -19.33
C GLU A 313 2.02 8.35 -20.04
N PRO A 314 2.07 7.07 -20.47
CA PRO A 314 0.95 6.46 -21.17
C PRO A 314 -0.34 6.38 -20.33
N PHE A 315 -0.20 6.28 -19.02
CA PHE A 315 -1.34 6.32 -18.11
C PHE A 315 -1.84 7.75 -17.91
N LEU A 316 -0.96 8.68 -17.60
CA LEU A 316 -1.31 10.07 -17.31
C LEU A 316 -1.92 10.80 -18.50
N GLN A 317 -1.45 10.54 -19.72
CA GLN A 317 -1.98 11.12 -20.96
C GLN A 317 -3.45 10.74 -21.23
N ARG A 318 -3.95 9.66 -20.62
CA ARG A 318 -5.35 9.24 -20.73
C ARG A 318 -6.26 10.05 -19.79
N ILE A 319 -5.74 10.66 -18.73
CA ILE A 319 -6.53 11.54 -17.84
C ILE A 319 -6.80 12.85 -18.58
N ARG A 320 -8.08 13.15 -18.84
CA ARG A 320 -8.51 14.29 -19.68
C ARG A 320 -9.47 15.24 -18.99
N LYS A 321 -10.12 14.79 -17.90
CA LYS A 321 -11.14 15.57 -17.20
C LYS A 321 -10.57 16.35 -16.02
N GLU A 322 -9.38 15.99 -15.56
CA GLU A 322 -8.69 16.66 -14.45
C GLU A 322 -7.29 17.13 -14.88
N PRO A 323 -6.80 18.24 -14.32
CA PRO A 323 -5.44 18.73 -14.58
C PRO A 323 -4.38 17.70 -14.14
N VAL A 324 -3.41 17.45 -15.00
CA VAL A 324 -2.22 16.65 -14.71
C VAL A 324 -0.99 17.53 -14.80
N LYS A 325 -0.22 17.59 -13.70
CA LYS A 325 1.06 18.30 -13.64
C LYS A 325 2.21 17.32 -13.48
N VAL A 326 3.36 17.65 -14.06
CA VAL A 326 4.60 16.88 -13.92
C VAL A 326 5.70 17.81 -13.44
N VAL A 327 6.39 17.41 -12.38
CA VAL A 327 7.57 18.10 -11.86
C VAL A 327 8.73 17.13 -11.82
N MET A 328 9.82 17.48 -12.51
CA MET A 328 11.06 16.69 -12.46
C MET A 328 11.85 17.04 -11.20
N LEU A 329 12.42 16.01 -10.56
CA LEU A 329 13.22 16.15 -9.36
C LEU A 329 14.69 15.90 -9.70
N ASP A 330 15.47 16.96 -9.72
CA ASP A 330 16.87 16.92 -10.12
C ASP A 330 17.69 15.99 -9.21
N ASN A 331 18.52 15.14 -9.79
CA ASN A 331 19.43 14.23 -9.09
C ASN A 331 18.74 13.19 -8.18
N ALA A 332 17.42 13.08 -8.13
CA ALA A 332 16.71 12.17 -7.25
C ALA A 332 16.64 10.75 -7.84
N GLY A 333 16.87 9.73 -6.99
CA GLY A 333 16.60 8.33 -7.28
C GLY A 333 15.16 7.92 -6.99
N HIS A 334 14.82 6.62 -7.20
CA HIS A 334 13.46 6.11 -7.05
C HIS A 334 12.90 6.33 -5.62
N TYR A 335 13.64 5.99 -4.57
CA TYR A 335 13.42 6.53 -3.23
C TYR A 335 14.42 7.67 -3.04
N PRO A 336 13.97 8.92 -3.00
CA PRO A 336 14.86 10.08 -3.09
C PRO A 336 15.64 10.27 -1.79
N LEU A 337 16.97 10.28 -1.91
CA LEU A 337 17.89 10.59 -0.83
C LEU A 337 18.71 11.85 -1.17
N GLU A 338 18.66 12.28 -2.43
CA GLU A 338 19.59 13.25 -2.98
C GLU A 338 18.98 14.65 -3.04
N GLN A 339 19.85 15.67 -2.80
CA GLN A 339 19.50 17.05 -3.08
C GLN A 339 19.92 17.45 -4.51
N PRO A 340 19.22 18.42 -5.13
CA PRO A 340 18.10 19.20 -4.63
C PRO A 340 16.75 18.50 -4.75
N GLY A 341 16.67 17.31 -5.38
CA GLY A 341 15.43 16.66 -5.76
C GLY A 341 14.50 16.37 -4.59
N LEU A 342 15.05 15.97 -3.42
CA LEU A 342 14.23 15.72 -2.24
C LEU A 342 13.53 17.01 -1.74
N SER A 343 14.24 18.14 -1.70
CA SER A 343 13.63 19.43 -1.36
C SER A 343 12.67 19.94 -2.44
N GLN A 344 12.98 19.72 -3.73
CA GLN A 344 12.08 20.03 -4.83
C GLN A 344 10.77 19.26 -4.72
N MET A 345 10.83 17.99 -4.34
CA MET A 345 9.64 17.16 -4.11
C MET A 345 8.73 17.77 -3.05
N VAL A 346 9.28 18.08 -1.87
CA VAL A 346 8.52 18.69 -0.76
C VAL A 346 7.88 20.00 -1.18
N ASN A 347 8.64 20.85 -1.89
CA ASN A 347 8.16 22.17 -2.33
C ASN A 347 7.04 22.06 -3.40
N ALA A 348 7.21 21.17 -4.37
CA ALA A 348 6.22 20.95 -5.42
C ALA A 348 4.90 20.40 -4.85
N ILE A 349 5.00 19.47 -3.89
CA ILE A 349 3.84 18.87 -3.22
C ILE A 349 3.11 19.92 -2.36
N ASP A 350 3.84 20.70 -1.56
CA ASP A 350 3.25 21.79 -0.76
C ASP A 350 2.51 22.82 -1.65
N ALA A 351 3.15 23.26 -2.74
CA ALA A 351 2.53 24.20 -3.69
C ALA A 351 1.24 23.61 -4.31
N PHE A 352 1.29 22.34 -4.73
CA PHE A 352 0.15 21.66 -5.31
C PHE A 352 -0.99 21.49 -4.30
N TYR A 353 -0.71 21.10 -3.05
CA TYR A 353 -1.74 20.94 -2.04
C TYR A 353 -2.40 22.27 -1.67
N ARG A 354 -1.64 23.34 -1.56
CA ARG A 354 -2.20 24.70 -1.33
C ARG A 354 -3.13 25.11 -2.47
N GLU A 355 -2.76 24.82 -3.71
CA GLU A 355 -3.57 25.13 -4.89
C GLU A 355 -4.90 24.37 -4.87
N VAL A 356 -4.86 23.03 -4.73
CA VAL A 356 -6.07 22.20 -4.85
C VAL A 356 -7.00 22.29 -3.64
N THR A 357 -6.53 22.77 -2.50
CA THR A 357 -7.34 22.95 -1.28
C THR A 357 -7.79 24.42 -1.06
N GLY A 358 -7.40 25.34 -1.94
CA GLY A 358 -7.69 26.76 -1.76
C GLY A 358 -6.99 27.39 -0.57
N SER A 359 -5.96 26.73 -0.03
CA SER A 359 -5.20 27.20 1.14
C SER A 359 -4.03 28.12 0.77
N ALA A 360 -4.00 28.67 -0.45
CA ALA A 360 -3.03 29.67 -0.83
C ALA A 360 -3.12 30.86 0.14
N ASP A 361 -1.99 31.29 0.69
CA ASP A 361 -1.92 32.48 1.50
C ASP A 361 -2.57 33.64 0.73
N GLY A 362 -3.63 34.23 1.30
CA GLY A 362 -4.15 35.51 0.82
C GLY A 362 -2.98 36.46 0.81
N GLY A 363 -2.52 36.81 -0.40
CA GLY A 363 -1.32 37.59 -0.60
C GLY A 363 -1.30 38.80 0.34
N ARG A 364 -0.41 38.76 1.32
CA ARG A 364 0.07 39.98 1.93
C ARG A 364 0.97 40.66 0.90
N THR A 365 0.35 41.42 0.01
CA THR A 365 1.04 42.57 -0.59
C THR A 365 1.41 43.46 0.58
N MET A 366 2.68 43.43 0.97
CA MET A 366 3.24 44.45 1.81
C MET A 366 3.23 45.76 1.02
N PRO A 367 2.84 46.88 1.62
CA PRO A 367 2.86 48.21 1.01
C PRO A 367 4.28 48.70 0.72
#